data_cb57d0a7b3e2e5ef97a08f08f3e721e1
#
_entry.id   cb57d0a7b3e2e5ef97a08f08f3e721e1
#
_cell.length_a   1.000
_cell.length_b   1.000
_cell.length_c   1.000
_cell.angle_alpha   90.00
_cell.angle_beta   90.00
_cell.angle_gamma   90.00
#
_symmetry.space_group_name_H-M   'P 1'
#
loop_
_entity.id
_entity.type
_entity.pdbx_description
1 polymer ?
#
loop_
_entity_poly.entity_id
_entity_poly.type
_entity_poly.pdbx_seq_one_letter_code
_entity_poly.pdbx_strand_id
1 'polypeptide(L)'
;MAFNQPFIEVLDKLREYYQTKGSFMKARAYEKARDSLILHRTDITSLDQLQGIPNVGKSTIGKLKEYMETKSVKVLDDALNDPEIMFSKVYGIGPKKAKELVEKHQVTTIKELRSKQDDLLNDVQKKGLKYYEDILKRIPRPEIDEYLKHMTVLFEKVKAANPTSANSTLDIVGSYRRGKLESGDIDIIICNENDDNKVFNDFLDLMIENKLLIEVLSRGNIKSLGVAKLGNHPARRVDFMFTPRSENAFAILYFTGSKEFNTAMRSHALTKGYSLNEHGLYKMENKKKGEKLTQLFKTEKDVFDFLGLEYVAPENRKGSNSMIIKKDAGVVKSSVKKTLKKQSRCKSQQKPSARKQTLKKSTGDGKKKGSVKTQELISLFKENGLNHLKTLSEKELASMIVLADKQYYSNDKPLMTDSQYDLLKEYVEELYPNNKAIQNGHKACDVAVDKKKVDLPYEMWSMDKIKSEKQIN
;
A
#
# COMPACT_ATOMS: atom_id res chain seq x y z
N MET A 1 28.61 18.32 -2.32
CA MET A 1 27.60 17.86 -1.32
C MET A 1 26.64 16.95 -2.07
N ALA A 2 26.36 15.76 -1.56
CA ALA A 2 25.41 14.84 -2.17
C ALA A 2 23.97 15.27 -1.87
N PHE A 3 23.10 15.24 -2.88
CA PHE A 3 21.70 15.64 -2.79
C PHE A 3 20.73 14.46 -2.65
N ASN A 4 21.21 13.22 -2.64
CA ASN A 4 20.33 12.03 -2.61
C ASN A 4 19.29 12.11 -1.47
N GLN A 5 19.73 12.26 -0.22
CA GLN A 5 18.84 12.28 0.92
C GLN A 5 17.89 13.50 0.92
N PRO A 6 18.36 14.74 0.71
CA PRO A 6 17.47 15.89 0.56
C PRO A 6 16.42 15.74 -0.54
N PHE A 7 16.77 15.16 -1.69
CA PHE A 7 15.84 14.93 -2.79
C PHE A 7 14.79 13.86 -2.44
N ILE A 8 15.21 12.77 -1.78
CA ILE A 8 14.30 11.74 -1.29
C ILE A 8 13.25 12.35 -0.34
N GLU A 9 13.69 13.20 0.60
CA GLU A 9 12.81 13.90 1.55
C GLU A 9 11.82 14.85 0.86
N VAL A 10 12.28 15.61 -0.13
CA VAL A 10 11.42 16.50 -0.93
C VAL A 10 10.37 15.70 -1.69
N LEU A 11 10.76 14.59 -2.33
CA LEU A 11 9.82 13.75 -3.08
C LEU A 11 8.82 13.06 -2.16
N ASP A 12 9.21 12.68 -0.93
CA ASP A 12 8.30 12.11 0.06
C ASP A 12 7.26 13.14 0.52
N LYS A 13 7.70 14.38 0.82
CA LYS A 13 6.79 15.50 1.14
C LYS A 13 5.83 15.82 0.00
N LEU A 14 6.31 15.84 -1.26
CA LEU A 14 5.45 16.04 -2.44
C LEU A 14 4.45 14.89 -2.60
N ARG A 15 4.85 13.64 -2.36
CA ARG A 15 3.95 12.49 -2.36
C ARG A 15 2.84 12.68 -1.31
N GLU A 16 3.20 13.02 -0.07
CA GLU A 16 2.26 13.24 1.01
C GLU A 16 1.28 14.38 0.69
N TYR A 17 1.79 15.51 0.21
CA TYR A 17 0.97 16.63 -0.23
C TYR A 17 -0.07 16.21 -1.26
N TYR A 18 0.35 15.60 -2.37
CA TYR A 18 -0.58 15.20 -3.42
C TYR A 18 -1.52 14.07 -3.01
N GLN A 19 -1.12 13.20 -2.10
CA GLN A 19 -1.98 12.19 -1.51
C GLN A 19 -3.09 12.84 -0.67
N THR A 20 -2.74 13.82 0.16
CA THR A 20 -3.69 14.59 0.98
C THR A 20 -4.63 15.40 0.12
N LYS A 21 -4.16 15.97 -1.00
CA LYS A 21 -5.01 16.68 -1.97
C LYS A 21 -5.83 15.75 -2.87
N GLY A 22 -5.85 14.43 -2.62
CA GLY A 22 -6.58 13.45 -3.42
C GLY A 22 -6.03 13.22 -4.83
N SER A 23 -4.86 13.80 -5.15
CA SER A 23 -4.20 13.64 -6.45
C SER A 23 -3.32 12.38 -6.49
N PHE A 24 -3.93 11.20 -6.34
CA PHE A 24 -3.25 9.91 -6.15
C PHE A 24 -2.26 9.55 -7.28
N MET A 25 -2.56 9.92 -8.53
CA MET A 25 -1.65 9.67 -9.65
C MET A 25 -0.34 10.46 -9.51
N LYS A 26 -0.43 11.74 -9.09
CA LYS A 26 0.76 12.56 -8.83
C LYS A 26 1.53 12.04 -7.61
N ALA A 27 0.83 11.71 -6.53
CA ALA A 27 1.43 11.11 -5.34
C ALA A 27 2.23 9.85 -5.71
N ARG A 28 1.66 8.95 -6.50
CA ARG A 28 2.33 7.74 -6.97
C ARG A 28 3.51 8.01 -7.89
N ALA A 29 3.44 9.03 -8.74
CA ALA A 29 4.59 9.42 -9.58
C ALA A 29 5.78 9.87 -8.73
N TYR A 30 5.55 10.70 -7.70
CA TYR A 30 6.58 11.11 -6.76
C TYR A 30 7.08 9.95 -5.89
N GLU A 31 6.22 9.02 -5.50
CA GLU A 31 6.61 7.79 -4.82
C GLU A 31 7.59 6.96 -5.65
N LYS A 32 7.27 6.69 -6.91
CA LYS A 32 8.16 5.94 -7.81
C LYS A 32 9.48 6.67 -8.06
N ALA A 33 9.45 7.99 -8.22
CA ALA A 33 10.66 8.79 -8.39
C ALA A 33 11.54 8.72 -7.12
N ARG A 34 10.96 8.86 -5.93
CA ARG A 34 11.63 8.68 -4.63
C ARG A 34 12.29 7.31 -4.53
N ASP A 35 11.55 6.24 -4.83
CA ASP A 35 12.05 4.87 -4.75
C ASP A 35 13.20 4.64 -5.73
N SER A 36 13.15 5.25 -6.92
CA SER A 36 14.26 5.21 -7.87
C SER A 36 15.51 5.93 -7.35
N LEU A 37 15.34 7.07 -6.64
CA LEU A 37 16.48 7.75 -6.01
C LEU A 37 17.02 6.96 -4.80
N ILE A 38 16.15 6.30 -4.03
CA ILE A 38 16.57 5.39 -2.95
C ILE A 38 17.47 4.27 -3.49
N LEU A 39 17.16 3.73 -4.66
CA LEU A 39 17.93 2.65 -5.28
C LEU A 39 19.18 3.16 -6.03
N HIS A 40 19.30 4.45 -6.24
CA HIS A 40 20.44 5.07 -6.92
C HIS A 40 21.64 5.19 -5.98
N ARG A 41 22.68 4.38 -6.24
CA ARG A 41 23.83 4.22 -5.32
C ARG A 41 24.91 5.27 -5.45
N THR A 42 24.92 6.04 -6.54
CA THR A 42 25.91 7.09 -6.76
C THR A 42 25.44 8.42 -6.19
N ASP A 43 26.38 9.23 -5.73
CA ASP A 43 26.09 10.57 -5.21
C ASP A 43 25.60 11.48 -6.33
N ILE A 44 24.45 12.11 -6.12
CA ILE A 44 23.88 13.11 -7.00
C ILE A 44 24.42 14.47 -6.56
N THR A 45 25.24 15.10 -7.41
CA THR A 45 25.84 16.40 -7.16
C THR A 45 25.37 17.47 -8.14
N SER A 46 24.74 17.07 -9.26
CA SER A 46 24.16 17.95 -10.28
C SER A 46 22.82 17.43 -10.78
N LEU A 47 22.02 18.31 -11.40
CA LEU A 47 20.71 17.95 -11.96
C LEU A 47 20.82 17.06 -13.20
N ASP A 48 21.95 17.14 -13.94
CA ASP A 48 22.15 16.32 -15.14
C ASP A 48 22.19 14.82 -14.81
N GLN A 49 22.68 14.47 -13.62
CA GLN A 49 22.71 13.10 -13.13
C GLN A 49 21.31 12.51 -12.86
N LEU A 50 20.28 13.35 -12.77
CA LEU A 50 18.89 12.91 -12.66
C LEU A 50 18.31 12.43 -14.00
N GLN A 51 18.93 12.83 -15.11
CA GLN A 51 18.50 12.40 -16.45
C GLN A 51 18.80 10.91 -16.63
N GLY A 52 17.78 10.16 -17.02
CA GLY A 52 17.91 8.71 -17.21
C GLY A 52 17.63 7.87 -15.95
N ILE A 53 17.47 8.49 -14.77
CA ILE A 53 16.98 7.75 -13.59
C ILE A 53 15.51 7.36 -13.84
N PRO A 54 15.14 6.06 -13.71
CA PRO A 54 13.77 5.62 -13.91
C PRO A 54 12.76 6.43 -13.09
N ASN A 55 11.61 6.74 -13.66
CA ASN A 55 10.51 7.48 -13.02
C ASN A 55 10.84 8.95 -12.63
N VAL A 56 12.02 9.46 -12.92
CA VAL A 56 12.41 10.87 -12.69
C VAL A 56 12.21 11.65 -13.99
N GLY A 57 10.99 12.16 -14.16
CA GLY A 57 10.63 12.94 -15.36
C GLY A 57 10.90 14.45 -15.22
N LYS A 58 10.65 15.20 -16.30
CA LYS A 58 10.88 16.66 -16.37
C LYS A 58 10.22 17.44 -15.22
N SER A 59 8.99 17.11 -14.84
CA SER A 59 8.28 17.76 -13.73
C SER A 59 8.97 17.53 -12.39
N THR A 60 9.45 16.30 -12.16
CA THR A 60 10.20 15.94 -10.92
C THR A 60 11.53 16.68 -10.90
N ILE A 61 12.28 16.68 -12.00
CA ILE A 61 13.55 17.43 -12.11
C ILE A 61 13.32 18.92 -11.85
N GLY A 62 12.22 19.51 -12.37
CA GLY A 62 11.87 20.90 -12.13
C GLY A 62 11.67 21.21 -10.64
N LYS A 63 11.01 20.32 -9.87
CA LYS A 63 10.83 20.48 -8.42
C LYS A 63 12.14 20.30 -7.65
N LEU A 64 13.00 19.38 -8.05
CA LEU A 64 14.30 19.19 -7.44
C LEU A 64 15.27 20.35 -7.76
N LYS A 65 15.17 20.95 -8.95
CA LYS A 65 15.87 22.17 -9.34
C LYS A 65 15.44 23.34 -8.45
N GLU A 66 14.13 23.57 -8.32
CA GLU A 66 13.54 24.59 -7.43
C GLU A 66 14.12 24.45 -6.01
N TYR A 67 14.15 23.21 -5.47
CA TYR A 67 14.74 22.93 -4.16
C TYR A 67 16.24 23.20 -4.11
N MET A 68 17.01 22.87 -5.15
CA MET A 68 18.45 23.16 -5.16
C MET A 68 18.74 24.66 -5.08
N GLU A 69 17.97 25.48 -5.81
CA GLU A 69 18.14 26.91 -5.91
C GLU A 69 17.65 27.66 -4.67
N THR A 70 16.50 27.26 -4.12
CA THR A 70 15.81 28.01 -3.06
C THR A 70 15.81 27.32 -1.69
N LYS A 71 16.28 26.06 -1.61
CA LYS A 71 16.15 25.16 -0.43
C LYS A 71 14.69 24.90 -0.04
N SER A 72 13.75 25.24 -0.89
CA SER A 72 12.32 25.09 -0.70
C SER A 72 11.63 24.64 -1.99
N VAL A 73 10.37 24.24 -1.89
CA VAL A 73 9.49 23.97 -3.02
C VAL A 73 8.19 24.70 -2.77
N LYS A 74 7.89 25.73 -3.57
CA LYS A 74 6.75 26.63 -3.40
C LYS A 74 5.45 25.90 -3.04
N VAL A 75 5.12 24.81 -3.72
CA VAL A 75 3.89 24.06 -3.43
C VAL A 75 3.86 23.46 -2.03
N LEU A 76 5.03 23.15 -1.44
CA LEU A 76 5.14 22.67 -0.07
C LEU A 76 5.09 23.81 0.95
N ASP A 77 5.61 24.97 0.59
CA ASP A 77 5.51 26.18 1.43
C ASP A 77 4.06 26.68 1.50
N ASP A 78 3.39 26.74 0.35
CA ASP A 78 1.96 27.08 0.26
C ASP A 78 1.11 26.08 1.09
N ALA A 79 1.53 24.81 1.16
CA ALA A 79 0.85 23.78 1.93
C ALA A 79 0.92 23.95 3.45
N LEU A 80 1.87 24.71 3.97
CA LEU A 80 1.99 24.93 5.43
C LEU A 80 0.75 25.61 6.03
N ASN A 81 0.08 26.47 5.24
CA ASN A 81 -1.11 27.21 5.64
C ASN A 81 -2.41 26.65 5.00
N ASP A 82 -2.34 25.52 4.33
CA ASP A 82 -3.51 24.91 3.68
C ASP A 82 -4.38 24.19 4.70
N PRO A 83 -5.67 24.61 4.89
CA PRO A 83 -6.56 23.99 5.87
C PRO A 83 -6.79 22.50 5.62
N GLU A 84 -6.86 22.05 4.36
CA GLU A 84 -7.04 20.62 4.06
C GLU A 84 -5.84 19.81 4.54
N ILE A 85 -4.62 20.33 4.36
CA ILE A 85 -3.39 19.67 4.86
C ILE A 85 -3.37 19.66 6.38
N MET A 86 -3.79 20.76 7.01
CA MET A 86 -3.88 20.85 8.47
C MET A 86 -4.89 19.82 9.03
N PHE A 87 -6.08 19.75 8.46
CA PHE A 87 -7.12 18.83 8.91
C PHE A 87 -6.76 17.36 8.65
N SER A 88 -6.04 17.04 7.58
CA SER A 88 -5.60 15.69 7.31
C SER A 88 -4.59 15.12 8.34
N LYS A 89 -3.99 15.98 9.16
CA LYS A 89 -3.14 15.59 10.29
C LYS A 89 -3.95 15.19 11.53
N VAL A 90 -5.25 15.49 11.54
CA VAL A 90 -6.15 15.00 12.59
C VAL A 90 -6.47 13.54 12.34
N TYR A 91 -6.24 12.67 13.30
CA TYR A 91 -6.52 11.25 13.14
C TYR A 91 -7.99 11.00 12.77
N GLY A 92 -8.21 10.15 11.77
CA GLY A 92 -9.54 9.84 11.24
C GLY A 92 -10.08 10.83 10.20
N ILE A 93 -9.38 11.95 9.93
CA ILE A 93 -9.74 12.89 8.86
C ILE A 93 -8.87 12.59 7.63
N GLY A 94 -9.46 11.91 6.65
CA GLY A 94 -8.81 11.66 5.36
C GLY A 94 -9.04 12.81 4.35
N PRO A 95 -8.41 12.72 3.15
CA PRO A 95 -8.48 13.77 2.12
C PRO A 95 -9.89 14.21 1.76
N LYS A 96 -10.82 13.26 1.61
CA LYS A 96 -12.23 13.57 1.27
C LYS A 96 -12.91 14.40 2.35
N LYS A 97 -12.72 14.03 3.63
CA LYS A 97 -13.32 14.76 4.75
C LYS A 97 -12.66 16.10 4.98
N ALA A 98 -11.33 16.20 4.86
CA ALA A 98 -10.62 17.48 4.93
C ALA A 98 -11.13 18.47 3.87
N LYS A 99 -11.26 18.02 2.63
CA LYS A 99 -11.83 18.80 1.53
C LYS A 99 -13.28 19.21 1.79
N GLU A 100 -14.13 18.31 2.26
CA GLU A 100 -15.53 18.60 2.63
C GLU A 100 -15.61 19.69 3.70
N LEU A 101 -14.78 19.62 4.75
CA LEU A 101 -14.74 20.61 5.82
C LEU A 101 -14.42 22.01 5.30
N VAL A 102 -13.49 22.13 4.35
CA VAL A 102 -13.09 23.42 3.76
C VAL A 102 -14.10 23.92 2.76
N GLU A 103 -14.44 23.10 1.73
CA GLU A 103 -15.26 23.57 0.60
C GLU A 103 -16.75 23.72 0.97
N LYS A 104 -17.31 22.75 1.72
CA LYS A 104 -18.73 22.69 2.02
C LYS A 104 -19.09 23.42 3.31
N HIS A 105 -18.27 23.27 4.36
CA HIS A 105 -18.56 23.83 5.68
C HIS A 105 -17.77 25.09 5.99
N GLN A 106 -16.89 25.54 5.10
CA GLN A 106 -16.07 26.74 5.21
C GLN A 106 -15.29 26.82 6.54
N VAL A 107 -14.83 25.67 7.02
CA VAL A 107 -13.97 25.57 8.19
C VAL A 107 -12.52 25.68 7.74
N THR A 108 -11.76 26.58 8.36
CA THR A 108 -10.37 26.88 7.94
C THR A 108 -9.35 26.72 9.07
N THR A 109 -9.81 26.61 10.32
CA THR A 109 -8.93 26.50 11.51
C THR A 109 -9.33 25.35 12.42
N ILE A 110 -8.37 24.85 13.20
CA ILE A 110 -8.63 23.82 14.23
C ILE A 110 -9.61 24.35 15.30
N LYS A 111 -9.56 25.64 15.62
CA LYS A 111 -10.47 26.27 16.58
C LYS A 111 -11.92 26.21 16.10
N GLU A 112 -12.16 26.58 14.84
CA GLU A 112 -13.48 26.47 14.22
C GLU A 112 -13.96 25.02 14.13
N LEU A 113 -13.04 24.10 13.79
CA LEU A 113 -13.37 22.67 13.74
C LEU A 113 -13.82 22.15 15.11
N ARG A 114 -13.16 22.57 16.18
CA ARG A 114 -13.58 22.23 17.56
C ARG A 114 -14.94 22.77 17.95
N SER A 115 -15.25 24.01 17.53
CA SER A 115 -16.57 24.58 17.84
C SER A 115 -17.74 23.90 17.11
N LYS A 116 -17.46 23.25 15.98
CA LYS A 116 -18.45 22.57 15.12
C LYS A 116 -18.28 21.03 15.12
N GLN A 117 -17.49 20.48 16.04
CA GLN A 117 -17.11 19.07 15.98
C GLN A 117 -18.30 18.11 16.12
N ASP A 118 -19.35 18.49 16.89
CA ASP A 118 -20.50 17.64 17.14
C ASP A 118 -21.35 17.43 15.89
N ASP A 119 -21.41 18.45 15.03
CA ASP A 119 -22.16 18.40 13.78
C ASP A 119 -21.35 17.80 12.62
N LEU A 120 -20.01 17.97 12.65
CA LEU A 120 -19.17 17.70 11.49
C LEU A 120 -18.32 16.42 11.60
N LEU A 121 -18.05 15.92 12.82
CA LEU A 121 -17.10 14.83 13.04
C LEU A 121 -17.76 13.62 13.68
N ASN A 122 -17.32 12.42 13.28
CA ASN A 122 -17.65 11.20 14.00
C ASN A 122 -16.76 11.02 15.25
N ASP A 123 -17.06 10.03 16.08
CA ASP A 123 -16.39 9.80 17.37
C ASP A 123 -14.88 9.58 17.22
N VAL A 124 -14.44 8.85 16.20
CA VAL A 124 -13.01 8.62 15.94
C VAL A 124 -12.29 9.93 15.58
N GLN A 125 -12.92 10.77 14.77
CA GLN A 125 -12.38 12.07 14.37
C GLN A 125 -12.36 13.06 15.55
N LYS A 126 -13.38 13.05 16.41
CA LYS A 126 -13.42 13.82 17.66
C LYS A 126 -12.27 13.44 18.59
N LYS A 127 -12.02 12.13 18.76
CA LYS A 127 -10.86 11.63 19.50
C LYS A 127 -9.54 12.13 18.88
N GLY A 128 -9.40 12.03 17.56
CA GLY A 128 -8.24 12.56 16.84
C GLY A 128 -8.03 14.06 17.06
N LEU A 129 -9.11 14.84 17.02
CA LEU A 129 -9.08 16.30 17.23
C LEU A 129 -8.74 16.67 18.68
N LYS A 130 -9.25 15.89 19.66
CA LYS A 130 -8.96 16.08 21.09
C LYS A 130 -7.47 16.04 21.40
N TYR A 131 -6.73 15.13 20.77
CA TYR A 131 -5.30 14.92 21.03
C TYR A 131 -4.39 15.47 19.93
N TYR A 132 -4.92 16.29 19.02
CA TYR A 132 -4.25 16.75 17.81
C TYR A 132 -2.86 17.36 18.09
N GLU A 133 -2.79 18.34 19.00
CA GLU A 133 -1.54 19.04 19.31
C GLU A 133 -0.51 18.14 20.00
N ASP A 134 -0.97 17.22 20.82
CA ASP A 134 -0.10 16.32 21.57
C ASP A 134 0.53 15.26 20.66
N ILE A 135 -0.29 14.69 19.74
CA ILE A 135 0.16 13.66 18.78
C ILE A 135 1.17 14.23 17.78
N LEU A 136 1.11 15.53 17.48
CA LEU A 136 2.07 16.16 16.56
C LEU A 136 3.44 16.40 17.19
N LYS A 137 3.54 16.41 18.52
CA LYS A 137 4.82 16.62 19.22
C LYS A 137 5.69 15.39 19.15
N ARG A 138 6.97 15.58 18.86
CA ARG A 138 7.96 14.50 18.92
C ARG A 138 8.09 13.98 20.36
N ILE A 139 8.36 12.69 20.47
CA ILE A 139 8.51 11.97 21.74
C ILE A 139 9.99 11.78 22.02
N PRO A 140 10.57 12.41 23.06
CA PRO A 140 11.97 12.19 23.43
C PRO A 140 12.21 10.72 23.80
N ARG A 141 13.38 10.20 23.46
CA ARG A 141 13.75 8.81 23.77
C ARG A 141 13.63 8.46 25.27
N PRO A 142 14.07 9.29 26.22
CA PRO A 142 13.90 8.99 27.66
C PRO A 142 12.44 8.80 28.08
N GLU A 143 11.51 9.55 27.47
CA GLU A 143 10.07 9.37 27.72
C GLU A 143 9.59 8.00 27.21
N ILE A 144 10.09 7.52 26.06
CA ILE A 144 9.77 6.18 25.55
C ILE A 144 10.36 5.10 26.48
N ASP A 145 11.55 5.31 27.04
CA ASP A 145 12.15 4.41 28.02
C ASP A 145 11.29 4.29 29.30
N GLU A 146 10.63 5.38 29.71
CA GLU A 146 9.66 5.35 30.81
C GLU A 146 8.41 4.55 30.43
N TYR A 147 7.83 4.79 29.26
CA TYR A 147 6.73 3.99 28.75
C TYR A 147 7.06 2.51 28.71
N LEU A 148 8.26 2.15 28.20
CA LEU A 148 8.71 0.75 28.14
C LEU A 148 8.74 0.09 29.51
N LYS A 149 9.25 0.78 30.53
CA LYS A 149 9.26 0.27 31.90
C LYS A 149 7.85 -0.06 32.41
N HIS A 150 6.90 0.88 32.25
CA HIS A 150 5.52 0.67 32.67
C HIS A 150 4.84 -0.44 31.89
N MET A 151 5.02 -0.47 30.57
CA MET A 151 4.45 -1.52 29.70
C MET A 151 5.02 -2.89 30.04
N THR A 152 6.32 -3.00 30.30
CA THR A 152 6.96 -4.27 30.70
C THR A 152 6.35 -4.81 31.98
N VAL A 153 6.14 -3.97 33.01
CA VAL A 153 5.49 -4.40 34.27
C VAL A 153 4.09 -4.95 34.03
N LEU A 154 3.29 -4.28 33.19
CA LEU A 154 1.94 -4.74 32.85
C LEU A 154 1.97 -6.01 32.00
N PHE A 155 2.91 -6.10 31.06
CA PHE A 155 3.05 -7.26 30.20
C PHE A 155 3.46 -8.53 30.97
N GLU A 156 4.39 -8.40 31.93
CA GLU A 156 4.76 -9.52 32.82
C GLU A 156 3.59 -9.99 33.70
N LYS A 157 2.68 -9.10 34.12
CA LYS A 157 1.46 -9.50 34.82
C LYS A 157 0.55 -10.35 33.91
N VAL A 158 0.40 -9.95 32.65
CA VAL A 158 -0.39 -10.74 31.67
C VAL A 158 0.23 -12.11 31.45
N LYS A 159 1.56 -12.19 31.30
CA LYS A 159 2.29 -13.45 31.15
C LYS A 159 2.10 -14.37 32.37
N ALA A 160 2.18 -13.81 33.57
CA ALA A 160 1.99 -14.57 34.81
C ALA A 160 0.56 -15.09 34.98
N ALA A 161 -0.43 -14.35 34.49
CA ALA A 161 -1.85 -14.74 34.59
C ALA A 161 -2.26 -15.86 33.61
N ASN A 162 -1.50 -16.06 32.53
CA ASN A 162 -1.83 -17.03 31.50
C ASN A 162 -0.59 -17.87 31.07
N PRO A 163 -0.55 -19.18 31.40
CA PRO A 163 0.58 -20.04 31.04
C PRO A 163 0.90 -20.09 29.54
N THR A 164 -0.12 -19.94 28.66
CA THR A 164 0.10 -19.91 27.20
C THR A 164 0.82 -18.66 26.73
N SER A 165 0.88 -17.63 27.59
CA SER A 165 1.55 -16.34 27.31
C SER A 165 2.97 -16.27 27.88
N ALA A 166 3.45 -17.28 28.59
CA ALA A 166 4.73 -17.25 29.32
C ALA A 166 5.95 -16.87 28.42
N ASN A 167 5.98 -17.37 27.18
CA ASN A 167 7.05 -17.13 26.22
C ASN A 167 6.74 -15.97 25.25
N SER A 168 5.75 -15.15 25.56
CA SER A 168 5.44 -13.97 24.74
C SER A 168 6.50 -12.89 24.89
N THR A 169 6.72 -12.13 23.82
CA THR A 169 7.63 -10.98 23.79
C THR A 169 6.90 -9.69 23.47
N LEU A 170 7.44 -8.58 23.99
CA LEU A 170 7.02 -7.22 23.68
C LEU A 170 8.26 -6.45 23.23
N ASP A 171 8.24 -5.94 22.01
CA ASP A 171 9.35 -5.24 21.40
C ASP A 171 8.91 -3.84 20.92
N ILE A 172 9.61 -2.78 21.34
CA ILE A 172 9.47 -1.46 20.72
C ILE A 172 10.33 -1.44 19.46
N VAL A 173 9.69 -1.11 18.33
CA VAL A 173 10.32 -1.06 17.01
C VAL A 173 10.43 0.37 16.48
N GLY A 174 10.26 0.60 15.21
CA GLY A 174 10.24 1.94 14.62
C GLY A 174 11.55 2.73 14.76
N SER A 175 11.41 4.03 14.85
CA SER A 175 12.56 4.94 14.99
C SER A 175 13.28 4.80 16.36
N TYR A 176 12.56 4.39 17.40
CA TYR A 176 13.15 4.09 18.70
C TYR A 176 14.19 2.96 18.61
N ARG A 177 13.84 1.81 17.99
CA ARG A 177 14.76 0.68 17.82
C ARG A 177 15.99 1.05 16.98
N ARG A 178 15.85 2.01 16.04
CA ARG A 178 16.98 2.56 15.27
C ARG A 178 17.86 3.56 16.04
N GLY A 179 17.67 3.73 17.33
CA GLY A 179 18.49 4.60 18.16
C GLY A 179 18.25 6.10 17.97
N LYS A 180 17.09 6.51 17.38
CA LYS A 180 16.79 7.94 17.24
C LYS A 180 16.56 8.60 18.59
N LEU A 181 16.99 9.87 18.73
CA LEU A 181 16.82 10.65 19.96
C LEU A 181 15.35 10.99 20.23
N GLU A 182 14.52 11.00 19.19
CA GLU A 182 13.10 11.27 19.27
C GLU A 182 12.31 10.48 18.22
N SER A 183 11.04 10.17 18.50
CA SER A 183 10.12 9.44 17.63
C SER A 183 8.84 10.22 17.38
N GLY A 184 8.07 9.86 16.34
CA GLY A 184 6.73 10.41 16.07
C GLY A 184 5.65 9.69 16.85
N ASP A 185 5.86 8.41 17.11
CA ASP A 185 4.95 7.48 17.75
C ASP A 185 5.75 6.38 18.47
N ILE A 186 5.05 5.53 19.20
CA ILE A 186 5.62 4.35 19.85
C ILE A 186 5.04 3.12 19.15
N ASP A 187 5.87 2.43 18.37
CA ASP A 187 5.50 1.20 17.66
C ASP A 187 5.85 -0.02 18.50
N ILE A 188 4.88 -0.89 18.78
CA ILE A 188 5.03 -2.07 19.63
C ILE A 188 4.62 -3.31 18.87
N ILE A 189 5.49 -4.33 18.88
CA ILE A 189 5.18 -5.68 18.41
C ILE A 189 5.05 -6.61 19.61
N ILE A 190 3.98 -7.37 19.65
CA ILE A 190 3.74 -8.46 20.60
C ILE A 190 3.74 -9.75 19.81
N CYS A 191 4.55 -10.72 20.26
CA CYS A 191 4.64 -12.04 19.66
C CYS A 191 4.35 -13.11 20.71
N ASN A 192 3.60 -14.15 20.32
CA ASN A 192 3.37 -15.34 21.15
C ASN A 192 3.81 -16.61 20.37
N GLU A 193 4.45 -17.54 21.07
CA GLU A 193 4.90 -18.80 20.48
C GLU A 193 3.78 -19.73 20.03
N ASN A 194 2.61 -19.62 20.65
CA ASN A 194 1.43 -20.44 20.34
C ASN A 194 0.52 -19.84 19.27
N ASP A 195 0.94 -18.73 18.65
CA ASP A 195 0.15 -17.95 17.68
C ASP A 195 -1.23 -17.50 18.21
N ASP A 196 -1.42 -17.47 19.55
CA ASP A 196 -2.63 -17.05 20.24
C ASP A 196 -2.55 -15.55 20.56
N ASN A 197 -3.45 -14.77 20.00
CA ASN A 197 -3.51 -13.31 20.21
C ASN A 197 -4.18 -12.92 21.53
N LYS A 198 -4.50 -13.86 22.41
CA LYS A 198 -5.09 -13.54 23.73
C LYS A 198 -4.18 -12.62 24.54
N VAL A 199 -2.87 -12.89 24.56
CA VAL A 199 -1.89 -12.04 25.25
C VAL A 199 -1.93 -10.58 24.77
N PHE A 200 -2.15 -10.36 23.49
CA PHE A 200 -2.29 -9.03 22.91
C PHE A 200 -3.53 -8.30 23.44
N ASN A 201 -4.66 -8.99 23.47
CA ASN A 201 -5.91 -8.42 23.95
C ASN A 201 -5.88 -8.17 25.47
N ASP A 202 -5.41 -9.15 26.25
CA ASP A 202 -5.28 -9.03 27.71
C ASP A 202 -4.34 -7.87 28.10
N PHE A 203 -3.25 -7.68 27.34
CA PHE A 203 -2.32 -6.57 27.56
C PHE A 203 -2.96 -5.21 27.28
N LEU A 204 -3.69 -5.07 26.17
CA LEU A 204 -4.39 -3.82 25.86
C LEU A 204 -5.45 -3.49 26.93
N ASP A 205 -6.21 -4.49 27.40
CA ASP A 205 -7.21 -4.31 28.45
C ASP A 205 -6.55 -3.86 29.76
N LEU A 206 -5.44 -4.49 30.15
CA LEU A 206 -4.70 -4.11 31.35
C LEU A 206 -4.10 -2.70 31.25
N MET A 207 -3.64 -2.28 30.06
CA MET A 207 -3.20 -0.90 29.82
C MET A 207 -4.32 0.13 29.96
N ILE A 208 -5.54 -0.21 29.52
CA ILE A 208 -6.73 0.64 29.67
C ILE A 208 -7.11 0.74 31.16
N GLU A 209 -7.20 -0.38 31.86
CA GLU A 209 -7.51 -0.44 33.29
C GLU A 209 -6.55 0.39 34.13
N ASN A 210 -5.25 0.34 33.81
CA ASN A 210 -4.22 1.13 34.49
C ASN A 210 -4.12 2.57 33.97
N LYS A 211 -5.00 3.02 33.09
CA LYS A 211 -5.05 4.37 32.50
C LYS A 211 -3.75 4.79 31.80
N LEU A 212 -2.94 3.82 31.37
CA LEU A 212 -1.77 4.08 30.56
C LEU A 212 -2.18 4.26 29.07
N LEU A 213 -3.14 3.47 28.60
CA LEU A 213 -3.84 3.67 27.33
C LEU A 213 -5.14 4.41 27.59
N ILE A 214 -5.16 5.73 27.34
CA ILE A 214 -6.27 6.62 27.71
C ILE A 214 -7.36 6.73 26.65
N GLU A 215 -7.03 6.35 25.40
CA GLU A 215 -7.98 6.36 24.29
C GLU A 215 -7.65 5.27 23.28
N VAL A 216 -8.66 4.54 22.84
CA VAL A 216 -8.54 3.58 21.74
C VAL A 216 -9.10 4.23 20.48
N LEU A 217 -8.22 4.41 19.49
CA LEU A 217 -8.57 4.98 18.20
C LEU A 217 -9.08 3.91 17.22
N SER A 218 -8.48 2.72 17.30
CA SER A 218 -8.87 1.55 16.53
C SER A 218 -8.42 0.30 17.26
N ARG A 219 -9.25 -0.76 17.29
CA ARG A 219 -8.91 -2.06 17.87
C ARG A 219 -9.40 -3.19 16.97
N GLY A 220 -8.45 -3.96 16.46
CA GLY A 220 -8.68 -5.19 15.71
C GLY A 220 -8.03 -6.38 16.43
N ASN A 221 -8.15 -7.58 15.87
CA ASN A 221 -7.63 -8.81 16.46
C ASN A 221 -6.10 -8.87 16.56
N ILE A 222 -5.40 -8.19 15.64
CA ILE A 222 -3.94 -8.24 15.54
C ILE A 222 -3.29 -6.85 15.49
N LYS A 223 -4.10 -5.78 15.44
CA LYS A 223 -3.61 -4.40 15.38
C LYS A 223 -4.51 -3.49 16.19
N SER A 224 -3.90 -2.61 16.98
CA SER A 224 -4.61 -1.57 17.71
C SER A 224 -3.83 -0.26 17.65
N LEU A 225 -4.55 0.83 17.49
CA LEU A 225 -4.03 2.19 17.52
C LEU A 225 -4.64 2.91 18.71
N GLY A 226 -3.84 3.60 19.48
CA GLY A 226 -4.32 4.29 20.66
C GLY A 226 -3.52 5.52 21.02
N VAL A 227 -3.99 6.17 22.07
CA VAL A 227 -3.33 7.30 22.71
C VAL A 227 -2.98 6.89 24.13
N ALA A 228 -1.69 6.90 24.45
CA ALA A 228 -1.19 6.63 25.79
C ALA A 228 -0.80 7.95 26.47
N LYS A 229 -0.86 7.97 27.80
CA LYS A 229 -0.40 9.09 28.61
C LYS A 229 0.26 8.59 29.88
N LEU A 230 1.45 9.14 30.16
CA LEU A 230 2.21 8.82 31.36
C LEU A 230 2.36 10.09 32.22
N GLY A 231 1.76 10.09 33.43
CA GLY A 231 1.85 11.22 34.33
C GLY A 231 1.45 12.55 33.69
N ASN A 232 2.35 13.53 33.76
CA ASN A 232 2.14 14.88 33.22
C ASN A 232 2.66 15.06 31.78
N HIS A 233 3.17 14.00 31.15
CA HIS A 233 3.59 14.09 29.75
C HIS A 233 2.42 14.36 28.82
N PRO A 234 2.68 14.93 27.62
CA PRO A 234 1.66 15.01 26.57
C PRO A 234 1.12 13.62 26.20
N ALA A 235 -0.06 13.57 25.65
CA ALA A 235 -0.63 12.34 25.13
C ALA A 235 0.14 11.88 23.88
N ARG A 236 0.43 10.58 23.76
CA ARG A 236 1.30 10.01 22.72
C ARG A 236 0.57 8.95 21.90
N ARG A 237 0.78 8.95 20.59
CA ARG A 237 0.27 7.88 19.76
C ARG A 237 1.09 6.61 19.98
N VAL A 238 0.37 5.51 20.20
CA VAL A 238 0.97 4.18 20.37
C VAL A 238 0.26 3.22 19.42
N ASP A 239 1.05 2.51 18.62
CA ASP A 239 0.60 1.55 17.64
C ASP A 239 1.03 0.16 18.08
N PHE A 240 0.07 -0.75 18.27
CA PHE A 240 0.29 -2.12 18.71
C PHE A 240 0.01 -3.09 17.57
N MET A 241 0.86 -4.10 17.44
CA MET A 241 0.68 -5.17 16.50
C MET A 241 0.97 -6.51 17.15
N PHE A 242 0.09 -7.48 16.93
CA PHE A 242 0.34 -8.88 17.22
C PHE A 242 0.95 -9.56 15.99
N THR A 243 1.92 -10.41 16.22
CA THR A 243 2.63 -11.16 15.17
C THR A 243 2.79 -12.62 15.59
N PRO A 244 2.42 -13.60 14.73
CA PRO A 244 2.71 -15.01 14.93
C PRO A 244 4.23 -15.26 15.00
N ARG A 245 4.65 -16.29 15.71
CA ARG A 245 6.08 -16.61 15.85
C ARG A 245 6.78 -16.82 14.51
N SER A 246 6.10 -17.43 13.55
CA SER A 246 6.62 -17.69 12.20
C SER A 246 6.85 -16.42 11.37
N GLU A 247 6.24 -15.28 11.74
CA GLU A 247 6.33 -14.00 11.03
C GLU A 247 7.15 -12.96 11.77
N ASN A 248 7.46 -13.20 13.06
CA ASN A 248 8.06 -12.21 13.95
C ASN A 248 9.37 -11.61 13.41
N ALA A 249 10.26 -12.42 12.83
CA ALA A 249 11.51 -11.94 12.25
C ALA A 249 11.28 -10.92 11.13
N PHE A 250 10.27 -11.15 10.31
CA PHE A 250 9.88 -10.27 9.18
C PHE A 250 9.18 -9.01 9.67
N ALA A 251 8.29 -9.14 10.64
CA ALA A 251 7.58 -8.01 11.23
C ALA A 251 8.56 -7.05 11.94
N ILE A 252 9.44 -7.57 12.80
CA ILE A 252 10.47 -6.75 13.46
C ILE A 252 11.36 -6.05 12.42
N LEU A 253 11.80 -6.75 11.37
CA LEU A 253 12.59 -6.17 10.29
C LEU A 253 11.84 -5.04 9.59
N TYR A 254 10.59 -5.29 9.19
CA TYR A 254 9.77 -4.33 8.46
C TYR A 254 9.46 -3.09 9.30
N PHE A 255 8.96 -3.26 10.52
CA PHE A 255 8.59 -2.15 11.40
C PHE A 255 9.79 -1.42 12.01
N THR A 256 10.95 -2.06 12.10
CA THR A 256 12.20 -1.35 12.44
C THR A 256 12.57 -0.35 11.33
N GLY A 257 12.43 -0.68 10.05
CA GLY A 257 12.77 0.20 8.93
C GLY A 257 14.30 0.43 8.82
N SER A 258 14.77 1.56 8.27
CA SER A 258 13.97 2.71 7.78
C SER A 258 13.14 2.34 6.54
N LYS A 259 12.27 3.25 6.13
CA LYS A 259 11.48 3.09 4.90
C LYS A 259 12.39 2.89 3.69
N GLU A 260 13.46 3.67 3.59
CA GLU A 260 14.44 3.59 2.50
C GLU A 260 15.20 2.26 2.54
N PHE A 261 15.57 1.80 3.74
CA PHE A 261 16.22 0.50 3.91
C PHE A 261 15.30 -0.65 3.51
N ASN A 262 14.04 -0.62 3.94
CA ASN A 262 13.03 -1.62 3.55
C ASN A 262 12.80 -1.62 2.03
N THR A 263 12.71 -0.45 1.40
CA THR A 263 12.57 -0.34 -0.06
C THR A 263 13.73 -1.00 -0.79
N ALA A 264 14.97 -0.73 -0.35
CA ALA A 264 16.17 -1.36 -0.94
C ALA A 264 16.19 -2.87 -0.74
N MET A 265 15.85 -3.33 0.47
CA MET A 265 15.83 -4.76 0.81
C MET A 265 14.76 -5.53 0.04
N ARG A 266 13.56 -4.96 -0.09
CA ARG A 266 12.47 -5.53 -0.90
C ARG A 266 12.85 -5.57 -2.39
N SER A 267 13.46 -4.50 -2.91
CA SER A 267 13.97 -4.49 -4.29
C SER A 267 15.04 -5.56 -4.52
N HIS A 268 15.96 -5.73 -3.57
CA HIS A 268 16.96 -6.79 -3.66
C HIS A 268 16.32 -8.20 -3.63
N ALA A 269 15.34 -8.43 -2.76
CA ALA A 269 14.60 -9.69 -2.72
C ALA A 269 13.95 -10.01 -4.08
N LEU A 270 13.36 -9.00 -4.76
CA LEU A 270 12.79 -9.16 -6.10
C LEU A 270 13.85 -9.59 -7.13
N THR A 271 15.09 -9.09 -7.06
CA THR A 271 16.19 -9.54 -7.96
C THR A 271 16.58 -11.00 -7.73
N LYS A 272 16.30 -11.52 -6.53
CA LYS A 272 16.51 -12.93 -6.17
C LYS A 272 15.29 -13.82 -6.47
N GLY A 273 14.21 -13.26 -7.02
CA GLY A 273 12.98 -13.98 -7.33
C GLY A 273 12.03 -14.14 -6.14
N TYR A 274 12.13 -13.26 -5.14
CA TYR A 274 11.26 -13.29 -3.96
C TYR A 274 10.58 -11.94 -3.72
N SER A 275 9.34 -11.98 -3.20
CA SER A 275 8.65 -10.82 -2.63
C SER A 275 8.79 -10.86 -1.11
N LEU A 276 9.28 -9.78 -0.52
CA LEU A 276 9.47 -9.63 0.93
C LEU A 276 8.46 -8.65 1.49
N ASN A 277 7.74 -9.03 2.54
CA ASN A 277 6.90 -8.15 3.35
C ASN A 277 6.99 -8.50 4.84
N GLU A 278 6.15 -7.89 5.67
CA GLU A 278 6.06 -8.11 7.12
C GLU A 278 5.63 -9.51 7.53
N HIS A 279 5.00 -10.25 6.63
CA HIS A 279 4.52 -11.62 6.85
C HIS A 279 5.50 -12.70 6.38
N GLY A 280 6.50 -12.37 5.56
CA GLY A 280 7.44 -13.35 5.07
C GLY A 280 8.03 -13.09 3.70
N LEU A 281 8.64 -14.16 3.17
CA LEU A 281 9.16 -14.25 1.81
C LEU A 281 8.26 -15.15 0.96
N TYR A 282 7.96 -14.70 -0.24
CA TYR A 282 7.10 -15.39 -1.21
C TYR A 282 7.86 -15.56 -2.52
N LYS A 283 7.78 -16.72 -3.14
CA LYS A 283 8.33 -16.93 -4.48
C LYS A 283 7.66 -16.00 -5.49
N MET A 284 8.42 -15.50 -6.45
CA MET A 284 7.87 -14.73 -7.56
C MET A 284 7.73 -15.63 -8.79
N GLU A 285 6.52 -15.83 -9.28
CA GLU A 285 6.19 -16.62 -10.47
C GLU A 285 5.51 -15.73 -11.49
N ASN A 286 6.08 -15.64 -12.70
CA ASN A 286 5.54 -14.79 -13.78
C ASN A 286 5.22 -13.34 -13.36
N LYS A 287 6.10 -12.75 -12.54
CA LYS A 287 5.94 -11.40 -11.94
C LYS A 287 4.78 -11.28 -10.95
N LYS A 288 4.15 -12.37 -10.54
CA LYS A 288 3.12 -12.41 -9.50
C LYS A 288 3.69 -13.01 -8.22
N LYS A 289 3.13 -12.63 -7.08
CA LYS A 289 3.42 -13.19 -5.78
C LYS A 289 2.83 -14.60 -5.72
N GLY A 290 3.67 -15.60 -5.54
CA GLY A 290 3.31 -17.01 -5.42
C GLY A 290 3.29 -17.47 -3.97
N GLU A 291 3.70 -18.72 -3.73
CA GLU A 291 3.64 -19.37 -2.41
C GLU A 291 4.61 -18.72 -1.40
N LYS A 292 4.17 -18.66 -0.14
CA LYS A 292 4.99 -18.28 1.01
C LYS A 292 6.05 -19.37 1.25
N LEU A 293 7.28 -18.96 1.56
CA LEU A 293 8.30 -19.92 1.97
C LEU A 293 7.93 -20.52 3.33
N THR A 294 8.01 -21.83 3.41
CA THR A 294 7.75 -22.61 4.65
C THR A 294 8.96 -22.70 5.58
N GLN A 295 10.13 -22.26 5.11
CA GLN A 295 11.35 -22.22 5.93
C GLN A 295 11.14 -21.28 7.12
N LEU A 296 11.50 -21.74 8.31
CA LEU A 296 11.44 -20.94 9.54
C LEU A 296 12.62 -19.95 9.58
N PHE A 297 12.29 -18.67 9.76
CA PHE A 297 13.22 -17.58 10.03
C PHE A 297 13.03 -17.14 11.48
N LYS A 298 14.01 -17.44 12.35
CA LYS A 298 13.92 -17.13 13.80
C LYS A 298 14.29 -15.70 14.12
N THR A 299 15.19 -15.13 13.34
CA THR A 299 15.76 -13.79 13.56
C THR A 299 15.80 -12.98 12.26
N GLU A 300 15.91 -11.66 12.37
CA GLU A 300 16.17 -10.80 11.20
C GLU A 300 17.42 -11.26 10.43
N LYS A 301 18.46 -11.70 11.17
CA LYS A 301 19.72 -12.17 10.55
C LYS A 301 19.48 -13.32 9.56
N ASP A 302 18.56 -14.23 9.86
CA ASP A 302 18.23 -15.35 8.96
C ASP A 302 17.67 -14.83 7.63
N VAL A 303 16.90 -13.76 7.67
CA VAL A 303 16.35 -13.11 6.46
C VAL A 303 17.46 -12.46 5.64
N PHE A 304 18.41 -11.80 6.30
CA PHE A 304 19.60 -11.22 5.64
C PHE A 304 20.44 -12.31 5.00
N ASP A 305 20.74 -13.38 5.74
CA ASP A 305 21.58 -14.50 5.26
C ASP A 305 20.93 -15.18 4.06
N PHE A 306 19.62 -15.42 4.10
CA PHE A 306 18.88 -16.03 2.99
C PHE A 306 18.96 -15.16 1.71
N LEU A 307 18.88 -13.85 1.87
CA LEU A 307 18.98 -12.91 0.75
C LEU A 307 20.42 -12.63 0.29
N GLY A 308 21.43 -13.24 0.95
CA GLY A 308 22.85 -13.03 0.65
C GLY A 308 23.31 -11.62 1.04
N LEU A 309 22.78 -11.08 2.14
CA LEU A 309 23.10 -9.77 2.68
C LEU A 309 23.89 -9.92 3.98
N GLU A 310 24.80 -8.97 4.24
CA GLU A 310 25.39 -8.80 5.56
C GLU A 310 24.33 -8.23 6.52
N TYR A 311 24.31 -8.71 7.76
CA TYR A 311 23.40 -8.17 8.76
C TYR A 311 23.74 -6.72 9.09
N VAL A 312 22.74 -5.85 9.01
CA VAL A 312 22.86 -4.43 9.37
C VAL A 312 22.08 -4.19 10.66
N ALA A 313 22.79 -3.75 11.71
CA ALA A 313 22.16 -3.40 12.98
C ALA A 313 21.14 -2.26 12.80
N PRO A 314 20.05 -2.23 13.59
CA PRO A 314 18.98 -1.24 13.44
C PRO A 314 19.44 0.21 13.33
N GLU A 315 20.36 0.63 14.18
CA GLU A 315 20.92 1.98 14.24
C GLU A 315 21.67 2.40 12.97
N ASN A 316 22.12 1.42 12.18
CA ASN A 316 22.86 1.63 10.94
C ASN A 316 21.94 1.58 9.69
N ARG A 317 20.63 1.31 9.83
CA ARG A 317 19.66 1.28 8.73
C ARG A 317 19.19 2.68 8.35
N LYS A 318 20.14 3.56 7.98
CA LYS A 318 19.88 4.98 7.70
C LYS A 318 19.32 5.23 6.30
N GLY A 319 19.55 4.32 5.35
CA GLY A 319 19.11 4.45 3.96
C GLY A 319 19.47 3.22 3.13
N SER A 320 19.25 3.30 1.83
CA SER A 320 19.51 2.20 0.89
C SER A 320 20.99 1.79 0.84
N ASN A 321 21.89 2.75 0.99
CA ASN A 321 23.34 2.51 0.96
C ASN A 321 23.84 1.71 2.18
N SER A 322 23.01 1.59 3.23
CA SER A 322 23.33 0.75 4.39
C SER A 322 23.23 -0.74 4.09
N MET A 323 22.58 -1.15 2.97
CA MET A 323 22.45 -2.57 2.60
C MET A 323 23.74 -3.05 1.92
N ILE A 324 24.37 -4.07 2.50
CA ILE A 324 25.63 -4.64 2.03
C ILE A 324 25.39 -6.06 1.51
N ILE A 325 25.74 -6.30 0.24
CA ILE A 325 25.67 -7.62 -0.38
C ILE A 325 26.94 -8.40 -0.02
N LYS A 326 26.82 -9.64 0.44
CA LYS A 326 27.96 -10.51 0.73
C LYS A 326 28.76 -10.76 -0.54
N LYS A 327 30.07 -10.58 -0.48
CA LYS A 327 30.98 -10.75 -1.64
C LYS A 327 31.06 -12.18 -2.15
N ASP A 328 30.78 -13.19 -1.29
CA ASP A 328 30.89 -14.61 -1.57
C ASP A 328 29.56 -15.36 -1.68
N ALA A 329 28.46 -14.66 -1.95
CA ALA A 329 27.20 -15.31 -2.28
C ALA A 329 27.34 -15.98 -3.66
N GLY A 330 28.17 -17.03 -3.71
CA GLY A 330 28.31 -17.92 -4.86
C GLY A 330 26.93 -18.35 -5.32
N VAL A 331 26.70 -18.12 -6.60
CA VAL A 331 25.52 -18.57 -7.33
C VAL A 331 25.30 -20.05 -7.00
N VAL A 332 24.30 -20.37 -6.20
CA VAL A 332 23.74 -21.71 -6.17
C VAL A 332 23.10 -21.90 -7.54
N LYS A 333 23.90 -22.44 -8.46
CA LYS A 333 23.41 -22.90 -9.75
C LYS A 333 22.45 -24.05 -9.44
N SER A 334 21.15 -23.77 -9.41
CA SER A 334 20.16 -24.80 -9.56
C SER A 334 20.41 -25.44 -10.93
N SER A 335 20.96 -26.65 -10.92
CA SER A 335 21.18 -27.46 -12.10
C SER A 335 19.84 -27.93 -12.68
N VAL A 336 19.18 -27.06 -13.39
CA VAL A 336 18.14 -27.49 -14.33
C VAL A 336 18.87 -27.80 -15.64
N LYS A 337 19.16 -29.08 -15.86
CA LYS A 337 19.63 -29.61 -17.14
C LYS A 337 18.61 -29.24 -18.22
N LYS A 338 18.93 -28.26 -19.03
CA LYS A 338 18.27 -28.01 -20.32
C LYS A 338 18.70 -29.11 -21.29
N THR A 339 17.86 -30.09 -21.49
CA THR A 339 17.97 -31.01 -22.62
C THR A 339 17.46 -30.30 -23.86
N LEU A 340 18.39 -29.71 -24.60
CA LEU A 340 18.13 -29.17 -25.93
C LEU A 340 18.02 -30.36 -26.90
N LYS A 341 16.80 -30.72 -27.28
CA LYS A 341 16.56 -31.48 -28.51
C LYS A 341 16.45 -30.49 -29.67
N LYS A 342 17.52 -30.48 -30.49
CA LYS A 342 17.45 -29.99 -31.88
C LYS A 342 16.48 -30.89 -32.64
N GLN A 343 15.48 -30.31 -33.28
CA GLN A 343 14.86 -30.89 -34.47
C GLN A 343 14.72 -29.87 -35.55
N SER A 344 15.17 -30.34 -36.69
CA SER A 344 15.47 -29.71 -37.96
C SER A 344 14.23 -29.17 -38.69
N ARG A 345 14.54 -28.13 -39.43
CA ARG A 345 13.82 -27.57 -40.59
C ARG A 345 13.15 -28.61 -41.48
N CYS A 346 11.89 -28.41 -41.82
CA CYS A 346 11.42 -28.74 -43.17
C CYS A 346 10.46 -27.67 -43.71
N LYS A 347 10.73 -27.23 -44.92
CA LYS A 347 9.96 -26.31 -45.77
C LYS A 347 8.83 -27.06 -46.47
N SER A 348 7.72 -26.41 -46.71
CA SER A 348 7.07 -26.21 -48.06
C SER A 348 5.56 -25.98 -47.87
N GLN A 349 5.10 -24.80 -48.29
CA GLN A 349 4.29 -24.57 -49.49
C GLN A 349 2.87 -25.18 -49.48
N GLN A 350 1.81 -24.37 -49.43
CA GLN A 350 0.96 -23.96 -50.56
C GLN A 350 -0.41 -23.48 -50.05
N LYS A 351 -0.81 -22.31 -50.52
CA LYS A 351 -2.24 -21.91 -50.61
C LYS A 351 -2.89 -22.68 -51.76
N PRO A 352 -4.25 -22.86 -51.75
CA PRO A 352 -5.05 -21.87 -52.46
C PRO A 352 -6.48 -21.62 -51.95
N SER A 353 -6.89 -20.40 -52.21
CA SER A 353 -8.14 -19.87 -52.83
C SER A 353 -9.54 -20.25 -52.35
N ALA A 354 -10.18 -19.19 -51.91
CA ALA A 354 -11.50 -18.66 -52.26
C ALA A 354 -12.73 -19.60 -52.49
N ARG A 355 -13.78 -19.35 -51.74
CA ARG A 355 -15.10 -19.21 -52.32
C ARG A 355 -16.02 -18.32 -51.49
N LYS A 356 -16.49 -17.25 -52.13
CA LYS A 356 -17.62 -16.40 -51.76
C LYS A 356 -18.89 -17.22 -51.65
N GLN A 357 -19.72 -16.93 -50.65
CA GLN A 357 -21.18 -16.86 -50.91
C GLN A 357 -21.85 -15.89 -49.94
N THR A 358 -22.69 -15.11 -50.51
CA THR A 358 -23.49 -13.97 -50.16
C THR A 358 -24.78 -14.31 -49.41
N LEU A 359 -25.29 -13.25 -48.72
CA LEU A 359 -26.70 -12.94 -48.38
C LEU A 359 -27.20 -13.55 -47.05
N LYS A 360 -27.87 -12.80 -46.17
CA LYS A 360 -28.93 -11.78 -46.31
C LYS A 360 -29.08 -10.96 -45.05
N LYS A 361 -29.48 -9.70 -45.21
CA LYS A 361 -30.00 -8.79 -44.20
C LYS A 361 -31.21 -9.39 -43.48
N SER A 362 -31.27 -9.24 -42.15
CA SER A 362 -32.52 -9.08 -41.42
C SER A 362 -32.30 -8.21 -40.18
N THR A 363 -32.77 -7.02 -40.27
CA THR A 363 -33.54 -6.12 -39.39
C THR A 363 -33.26 -6.17 -37.91
N GLY A 364 -32.78 -5.01 -37.43
CA GLY A 364 -32.50 -4.66 -36.06
C GLY A 364 -33.75 -4.48 -35.20
N ASP A 365 -34.05 -5.45 -34.34
CA ASP A 365 -34.94 -5.28 -33.20
C ASP A 365 -34.48 -6.08 -31.96
N GLY A 366 -33.50 -6.97 -32.11
CA GLY A 366 -32.97 -7.78 -30.99
C GLY A 366 -31.97 -7.06 -30.07
N LYS A 367 -31.32 -5.97 -30.54
CA LYS A 367 -30.26 -5.29 -29.77
C LYS A 367 -30.78 -4.36 -28.67
N LYS A 368 -32.00 -3.83 -28.78
CA LYS A 368 -32.61 -2.95 -27.75
C LYS A 368 -33.12 -3.74 -26.54
N LYS A 369 -33.73 -4.93 -26.76
CA LYS A 369 -34.25 -5.77 -25.65
C LYS A 369 -33.15 -6.37 -24.77
N GLY A 370 -31.99 -6.72 -25.33
CA GLY A 370 -30.85 -7.25 -24.54
C GLY A 370 -30.18 -6.22 -23.63
N SER A 371 -30.14 -4.96 -24.06
CA SER A 371 -29.53 -3.87 -23.27
C SER A 371 -30.37 -3.47 -22.03
N VAL A 372 -31.72 -3.50 -22.18
CA VAL A 372 -32.64 -3.18 -21.07
C VAL A 372 -32.53 -4.25 -19.98
N LYS A 373 -32.56 -5.54 -20.34
CA LYS A 373 -32.43 -6.65 -19.40
C LYS A 373 -31.09 -6.58 -18.61
N THR A 374 -29.98 -6.24 -19.28
CA THR A 374 -28.67 -6.15 -18.62
C THR A 374 -28.59 -4.96 -17.66
N GLN A 375 -29.25 -3.84 -17.96
CA GLN A 375 -29.34 -2.70 -17.05
C GLN A 375 -30.15 -3.04 -15.79
N GLU A 376 -31.20 -3.82 -15.89
CA GLU A 376 -31.98 -4.34 -14.76
C GLU A 376 -31.11 -5.25 -13.85
N LEU A 377 -30.31 -6.15 -14.42
CA LEU A 377 -29.37 -6.98 -13.67
C LEU A 377 -28.32 -6.16 -12.91
N ILE A 378 -27.81 -5.09 -13.53
CA ILE A 378 -26.89 -4.16 -12.87
C ILE A 378 -27.59 -3.43 -11.72
N SER A 379 -28.84 -3.02 -11.85
CA SER A 379 -29.60 -2.37 -10.80
C SER A 379 -29.82 -3.30 -9.61
N LEU A 380 -30.22 -4.53 -9.85
CA LEU A 380 -30.38 -5.56 -8.82
C LEU A 380 -29.05 -5.92 -8.13
N PHE A 381 -27.94 -5.93 -8.86
CA PHE A 381 -26.62 -6.10 -8.28
C PHE A 381 -26.24 -4.94 -7.35
N LYS A 382 -26.56 -3.70 -7.72
CA LYS A 382 -26.32 -2.53 -6.85
C LYS A 382 -27.05 -2.62 -5.50
N GLU A 383 -28.24 -3.20 -5.51
CA GLU A 383 -29.10 -3.35 -4.33
C GLU A 383 -28.71 -4.55 -3.47
N ASN A 384 -28.41 -5.70 -4.09
CA ASN A 384 -28.26 -6.98 -3.41
C ASN A 384 -26.80 -7.51 -3.35
N GLY A 385 -25.84 -6.80 -3.97
CA GLY A 385 -24.42 -7.13 -3.94
C GLY A 385 -24.09 -8.54 -4.47
N LEU A 386 -23.10 -9.19 -3.88
CA LEU A 386 -22.65 -10.54 -4.24
C LEU A 386 -23.74 -11.61 -4.26
N ASN A 387 -24.79 -11.48 -3.43
CA ASN A 387 -25.86 -12.47 -3.38
C ASN A 387 -26.64 -12.52 -4.70
N HIS A 388 -26.76 -11.40 -5.40
CA HIS A 388 -27.38 -11.38 -6.74
C HIS A 388 -26.47 -12.01 -7.79
N LEU A 389 -25.16 -11.74 -7.75
CA LEU A 389 -24.21 -12.33 -8.71
C LEU A 389 -24.22 -13.86 -8.70
N LYS A 390 -24.41 -14.47 -7.52
CA LYS A 390 -24.49 -15.93 -7.35
C LYS A 390 -25.68 -16.58 -8.08
N THR A 391 -26.70 -15.81 -8.43
CA THR A 391 -27.90 -16.30 -9.13
C THR A 391 -27.82 -16.17 -10.65
N LEU A 392 -26.76 -15.52 -11.16
CA LEU A 392 -26.63 -15.21 -12.58
C LEU A 392 -25.77 -16.24 -13.32
N SER A 393 -26.12 -16.46 -14.60
CA SER A 393 -25.30 -17.27 -15.49
C SER A 393 -24.06 -16.55 -15.98
N GLU A 394 -23.02 -17.29 -16.39
CA GLU A 394 -21.79 -16.75 -16.99
C GLU A 394 -22.07 -15.71 -18.09
N LYS A 395 -23.06 -16.00 -18.96
CA LYS A 395 -23.42 -15.11 -20.06
C LYS A 395 -24.03 -13.78 -19.59
N GLU A 396 -24.82 -13.80 -18.54
CA GLU A 396 -25.40 -12.60 -17.92
C GLU A 396 -24.31 -11.77 -17.22
N LEU A 397 -23.44 -12.41 -16.45
CA LEU A 397 -22.30 -11.77 -15.80
C LEU A 397 -21.37 -11.10 -16.84
N ALA A 398 -20.99 -11.81 -17.90
CA ALA A 398 -20.19 -11.28 -19.00
C ALA A 398 -20.86 -10.08 -19.69
N SER A 399 -22.19 -10.13 -19.89
CA SER A 399 -22.94 -9.01 -20.49
C SER A 399 -22.97 -7.77 -19.60
N MET A 400 -22.97 -7.93 -18.29
CA MET A 400 -22.89 -6.82 -17.33
C MET A 400 -21.53 -6.12 -17.41
N ILE A 401 -20.41 -6.87 -17.48
CA ILE A 401 -19.06 -6.31 -17.65
C ILE A 401 -18.97 -5.53 -18.96
N VAL A 402 -19.35 -6.14 -20.08
CA VAL A 402 -19.29 -5.51 -21.41
C VAL A 402 -20.12 -4.23 -21.48
N LEU A 403 -21.30 -4.20 -20.84
CA LEU A 403 -22.15 -3.02 -20.82
C LEU A 403 -21.58 -1.92 -19.91
N ALA A 404 -21.02 -2.30 -18.77
CA ALA A 404 -20.38 -1.38 -17.85
C ALA A 404 -19.13 -0.73 -18.48
N ASP A 405 -18.27 -1.51 -19.12
CA ASP A 405 -17.11 -1.01 -19.89
C ASP A 405 -17.53 -0.02 -20.97
N LYS A 406 -18.51 -0.40 -21.78
CA LYS A 406 -18.99 0.44 -22.88
C LYS A 406 -19.48 1.79 -22.36
N GLN A 407 -20.20 1.83 -21.25
CA GLN A 407 -20.72 3.09 -20.70
C GLN A 407 -19.68 3.91 -19.95
N TYR A 408 -18.74 3.25 -19.30
CA TYR A 408 -17.63 3.94 -18.63
C TYR A 408 -16.76 4.75 -19.60
N TYR A 409 -16.53 4.19 -20.81
CA TYR A 409 -15.71 4.85 -21.84
C TYR A 409 -16.49 5.74 -22.81
N SER A 410 -17.83 5.65 -22.84
CA SER A 410 -18.67 6.36 -23.82
C SER A 410 -19.50 7.49 -23.24
N ASN A 411 -19.70 7.55 -21.92
CA ASN A 411 -20.58 8.50 -21.24
C ASN A 411 -19.98 8.97 -19.92
N ASP A 412 -20.22 10.24 -19.57
CA ASP A 412 -19.80 10.85 -18.29
C ASP A 412 -20.53 10.29 -17.05
N LYS A 413 -21.44 9.35 -17.20
CA LYS A 413 -22.17 8.71 -16.09
C LYS A 413 -21.98 7.19 -16.11
N PRO A 414 -21.05 6.64 -15.29
CA PRO A 414 -20.86 5.22 -15.15
C PRO A 414 -22.11 4.52 -14.55
N LEU A 415 -22.43 3.31 -15.02
CA LEU A 415 -23.58 2.52 -14.56
C LEU A 415 -23.43 2.04 -13.12
N MET A 416 -22.23 1.89 -12.64
CA MET A 416 -21.88 1.46 -11.28
C MET A 416 -20.62 2.15 -10.79
N THR A 417 -20.36 2.10 -9.49
CA THR A 417 -19.10 2.63 -8.91
C THR A 417 -17.91 1.74 -9.29
N ASP A 418 -16.69 2.30 -9.24
CA ASP A 418 -15.45 1.53 -9.48
C ASP A 418 -15.39 0.28 -8.60
N SER A 419 -15.73 0.41 -7.30
CA SER A 419 -15.74 -0.71 -6.37
C SER A 419 -16.78 -1.80 -6.72
N GLN A 420 -17.93 -1.41 -7.26
CA GLN A 420 -18.95 -2.37 -7.73
C GLN A 420 -18.51 -3.07 -9.01
N TYR A 421 -17.90 -2.33 -9.93
CA TYR A 421 -17.35 -2.90 -11.16
C TYR A 421 -16.22 -3.90 -10.85
N ASP A 422 -15.33 -3.52 -9.98
CA ASP A 422 -14.20 -4.33 -9.53
C ASP A 422 -14.70 -5.65 -8.89
N LEU A 423 -15.72 -5.57 -8.01
CA LEU A 423 -16.33 -6.73 -7.36
C LEU A 423 -16.97 -7.69 -8.38
N LEU A 424 -17.68 -7.16 -9.38
CA LEU A 424 -18.27 -7.94 -10.46
C LEU A 424 -17.19 -8.64 -11.28
N LYS A 425 -16.12 -7.91 -11.62
CA LYS A 425 -14.99 -8.42 -12.41
C LYS A 425 -14.26 -9.54 -11.68
N GLU A 426 -13.89 -9.33 -10.40
CA GLU A 426 -13.24 -10.33 -9.56
C GLU A 426 -14.09 -11.61 -9.44
N TYR A 427 -15.39 -11.46 -9.22
CA TYR A 427 -16.33 -12.59 -9.15
C TYR A 427 -16.36 -13.42 -10.44
N VAL A 428 -16.31 -12.77 -11.60
CA VAL A 428 -16.26 -13.46 -12.89
C VAL A 428 -14.88 -14.06 -13.16
N GLU A 429 -13.79 -13.40 -12.78
CA GLU A 429 -12.43 -13.93 -12.90
C GLU A 429 -12.23 -15.20 -12.06
N GLU A 430 -12.79 -15.21 -10.85
CA GLU A 430 -12.70 -16.38 -9.95
C GLU A 430 -13.46 -17.60 -10.50
N LEU A 431 -14.68 -17.41 -11.00
CA LEU A 431 -15.53 -18.50 -11.47
C LEU A 431 -15.28 -18.89 -12.93
N TYR A 432 -14.92 -17.93 -13.78
CA TYR A 432 -14.81 -18.10 -15.24
C TYR A 432 -13.53 -17.45 -15.78
N PRO A 433 -12.32 -17.90 -15.39
CA PRO A 433 -11.03 -17.26 -15.73
C PRO A 433 -10.75 -17.19 -17.24
N ASN A 434 -11.42 -18.04 -18.04
CA ASN A 434 -11.27 -18.06 -19.49
C ASN A 434 -12.37 -17.26 -20.23
N ASN A 435 -13.21 -16.51 -19.51
CA ASN A 435 -14.28 -15.74 -20.13
C ASN A 435 -13.71 -14.58 -20.96
N LYS A 436 -14.20 -14.45 -22.20
CA LYS A 436 -13.72 -13.42 -23.14
C LYS A 436 -13.93 -11.97 -22.67
N ALA A 437 -14.93 -11.72 -21.84
CA ALA A 437 -15.18 -10.40 -21.26
C ALA A 437 -14.09 -9.99 -20.28
N ILE A 438 -13.39 -10.97 -19.68
CA ILE A 438 -12.24 -10.77 -18.80
C ILE A 438 -10.94 -10.71 -19.59
N GLN A 439 -10.71 -11.67 -20.50
CA GLN A 439 -9.48 -11.78 -21.29
C GLN A 439 -9.27 -10.63 -22.28
N ASN A 440 -10.36 -10.10 -22.85
CA ASN A 440 -10.34 -8.93 -23.72
C ASN A 440 -10.30 -7.60 -22.94
N GLY A 441 -9.92 -7.65 -21.67
CA GLY A 441 -9.78 -6.49 -20.82
C GLY A 441 -9.08 -5.35 -21.54
N HIS A 442 -9.86 -4.31 -21.86
CA HIS A 442 -9.38 -3.02 -22.36
C HIS A 442 -8.82 -2.97 -23.80
N LYS A 443 -9.37 -3.71 -24.73
CA LYS A 443 -9.42 -3.17 -26.09
C LYS A 443 -10.37 -1.98 -26.06
N ALA A 444 -9.84 -0.85 -25.62
CA ALA A 444 -10.52 0.41 -25.73
C ALA A 444 -10.92 0.62 -27.19
N CYS A 445 -12.24 0.44 -27.44
CA CYS A 445 -12.95 1.32 -28.33
C CYS A 445 -12.87 1.10 -29.82
N ASP A 446 -13.96 0.58 -30.27
CA ASP A 446 -14.68 1.18 -31.41
C ASP A 446 -15.68 2.22 -30.87
N VAL A 447 -15.22 3.35 -30.40
CA VAL A 447 -16.05 4.52 -30.15
C VAL A 447 -15.74 5.52 -31.23
N ALA A 448 -16.74 5.81 -32.06
CA ALA A 448 -16.73 6.93 -32.99
C ALA A 448 -16.72 8.22 -32.20
N VAL A 449 -15.55 8.77 -31.92
CA VAL A 449 -15.32 10.13 -31.48
C VAL A 449 -14.31 10.74 -32.42
N ASP A 450 -14.63 11.92 -32.93
CA ASP A 450 -13.89 12.72 -33.91
C ASP A 450 -12.54 13.26 -33.34
N LYS A 451 -11.70 12.36 -32.80
CA LYS A 451 -10.32 12.69 -32.38
C LYS A 451 -9.38 11.69 -33.03
N LYS A 452 -8.32 12.22 -33.66
CA LYS A 452 -7.27 11.42 -34.29
C LYS A 452 -6.73 10.40 -33.28
N LYS A 453 -6.98 9.11 -33.55
CA LYS A 453 -6.39 8.01 -32.80
C LYS A 453 -4.92 7.90 -33.22
N VAL A 454 -4.05 7.77 -32.24
CA VAL A 454 -2.62 7.42 -32.44
C VAL A 454 -2.44 6.02 -31.91
N ASP A 455 -1.99 5.10 -32.76
CA ASP A 455 -1.61 3.76 -32.33
C ASP A 455 -0.34 3.83 -31.48
N LEU A 456 -0.43 3.33 -30.25
CA LEU A 456 0.71 3.25 -29.36
C LEU A 456 1.48 1.95 -29.65
N PRO A 457 2.83 1.98 -29.65
CA PRO A 457 3.66 0.81 -29.95
C PRO A 457 3.66 -0.27 -28.89
N TYR A 458 2.86 -0.11 -27.81
CA TYR A 458 2.73 -1.05 -26.69
C TYR A 458 1.36 -0.95 -26.05
N GLU A 459 0.86 -2.09 -25.54
CA GLU A 459 -0.37 -2.13 -24.79
C GLU A 459 -0.22 -1.49 -23.40
N MET A 460 -1.13 -0.56 -23.05
CA MET A 460 -1.18 0.02 -21.73
C MET A 460 -2.02 -0.88 -20.80
N TRP A 461 -1.37 -1.54 -19.84
CA TRP A 461 -2.03 -2.36 -18.83
C TRP A 461 -2.50 -1.50 -17.66
N SER A 462 -3.75 -1.68 -17.24
CA SER A 462 -4.20 -1.13 -15.96
C SER A 462 -3.55 -1.91 -14.81
N MET A 463 -3.20 -1.20 -13.74
CA MET A 463 -2.59 -1.84 -12.58
C MET A 463 -3.68 -2.41 -11.67
N ASP A 464 -3.55 -3.70 -11.28
CA ASP A 464 -4.42 -4.36 -10.34
C ASP A 464 -4.40 -3.63 -8.99
N LYS A 465 -5.58 -3.35 -8.44
CA LYS A 465 -5.76 -2.76 -7.10
C LYS A 465 -5.93 -3.88 -6.08
N ILE A 466 -5.20 -3.83 -4.98
CA ILE A 466 -5.46 -4.67 -3.81
C ILE A 466 -6.68 -4.10 -3.08
N LYS A 467 -7.76 -4.88 -2.96
CA LYS A 467 -9.07 -4.41 -2.51
C LYS A 467 -9.57 -5.02 -1.21
N SER A 468 -8.95 -6.09 -0.74
CA SER A 468 -9.35 -6.78 0.49
C SER A 468 -8.15 -7.37 1.22
N GLU A 469 -8.30 -7.65 2.52
CA GLU A 469 -7.28 -8.36 3.32
C GLU A 469 -6.95 -9.75 2.76
N LYS A 470 -7.89 -10.41 2.06
CA LYS A 470 -7.65 -11.70 1.37
C LYS A 470 -6.69 -11.60 0.19
N GLN A 471 -6.45 -10.40 -0.36
CA GLN A 471 -5.49 -10.17 -1.44
C GLN A 471 -4.11 -9.73 -0.91
N ILE A 472 -4.00 -9.52 0.40
CA ILE A 472 -2.76 -9.16 1.09
C ILE A 472 -2.08 -10.42 1.66
N ASN A 473 -2.81 -11.53 1.74
CA ASN A 473 -2.29 -12.82 2.20
C ASN A 473 -1.56 -13.60 1.11
#